data_311bf2cea720fa4328ad8413780b2b41
#
_entry.id   311bf2cea720fa4328ad8413780b2b41
#
_cell.length_a   1.000
_cell.length_b   1.000
_cell.length_c   1.000
_cell.angle_alpha   90.00
_cell.angle_beta   90.00
_cell.angle_gamma   90.00
#
_symmetry.space_group_name_H-M   'P 1'
#
loop_
_entity.id
_entity.type
_entity.pdbx_description
1 polymer ?
#
loop_
_entity_poly.entity_id
_entity_poly.type
_entity_poly.pdbx_seq_one_letter_code
_entity_poly.pdbx_strand_id
1 'polypeptide(L)'
;MNRWLKGQSGEVLPQPAFQTEYEEDLLSTPTGQVSAWFGGDTISTLNVRRFSKIAPPRPSLAGQGGLNGLQTRLREEIARLTRYEPSQGPLRVNVLGGAEWHGYHVTRLTYEPAPGRRVTALLAEPQPEKARRKAILYVDSGGKDAGAAPGGDIEQLAQLGYTVLAVDPSGVGQAASQWPDDDSDQWFRQERITWLALMVGKPLVGLRMDDILRGVELLRERGLLFGGECLGLAKGFVGVDLLHAAAMDPRIAGVIVEEGLLSYASIARTPIHRQVSDTIIPGVLGKYDLPDLVLSLAPRPVELLNMRSPLGNRVFLRELQSEYSYAQAGYAALGAAGRLRLGLRREGESIEAAYSNLR
;
A
#
# COMPACT_ATOMS: atom_id res chain seq x y z
N MET A 1 27.38 -41.49 -3.44
CA MET A 1 28.29 -41.28 -4.57
C MET A 1 28.92 -42.56 -5.05
N ASN A 2 29.59 -43.38 -4.21
CA ASN A 2 30.27 -44.61 -4.65
C ASN A 2 29.35 -45.60 -5.39
N ARG A 3 28.12 -45.81 -4.92
CA ARG A 3 27.13 -46.68 -5.58
C ARG A 3 26.74 -46.19 -6.98
N TRP A 4 26.51 -44.90 -7.13
CA TRP A 4 25.94 -44.35 -8.37
C TRP A 4 26.97 -43.89 -9.40
N LEU A 5 28.15 -43.44 -8.94
CA LEU A 5 29.19 -42.93 -9.84
C LEU A 5 30.32 -43.92 -10.06
N LYS A 6 30.55 -44.90 -9.15
CA LYS A 6 31.63 -45.86 -9.25
C LYS A 6 31.14 -47.30 -9.33
N GLY A 7 29.83 -47.55 -9.33
CA GLY A 7 29.27 -48.92 -9.41
C GLY A 7 29.64 -49.82 -8.22
N GLN A 8 30.11 -49.24 -7.11
CA GLN A 8 30.55 -50.01 -5.94
C GLN A 8 29.37 -50.25 -5.00
N SER A 9 28.97 -51.49 -4.82
CA SER A 9 28.05 -51.90 -3.74
C SER A 9 28.85 -51.97 -2.43
N GLY A 10 28.94 -50.86 -1.71
CA GLY A 10 29.68 -50.83 -0.46
C GLY A 10 28.85 -50.19 0.66
N GLU A 11 29.20 -50.52 1.89
CA GLU A 11 28.67 -49.86 3.09
C GLU A 11 28.81 -48.34 3.00
N VAL A 12 27.85 -47.64 3.58
CA VAL A 12 27.96 -46.19 3.80
C VAL A 12 29.16 -45.97 4.73
N LEU A 13 30.26 -45.52 4.16
CA LEU A 13 31.44 -45.18 4.97
C LEU A 13 31.03 -44.07 5.96
N PRO A 14 31.33 -44.26 7.25
CA PRO A 14 31.11 -43.19 8.23
C PRO A 14 31.90 -41.97 7.79
N GLN A 15 31.33 -40.81 7.98
CA GLN A 15 32.01 -39.54 7.72
C GLN A 15 33.26 -39.50 8.61
N PRO A 16 34.47 -39.33 8.03
CA PRO A 16 35.67 -39.24 8.85
C PRO A 16 35.52 -38.04 9.84
N ALA A 17 35.92 -38.26 11.07
CA ALA A 17 36.05 -37.18 12.01
C ALA A 17 37.11 -36.20 11.50
N PHE A 18 36.72 -34.95 11.25
CA PHE A 18 37.67 -33.90 10.92
C PHE A 18 37.48 -32.75 11.93
N GLN A 19 38.57 -32.15 12.26
CA GLN A 19 38.59 -30.97 13.12
C GLN A 19 38.29 -29.74 12.23
N THR A 20 37.31 -28.95 12.61
CA THR A 20 37.04 -27.66 11.98
C THR A 20 37.80 -26.58 12.72
N GLU A 21 38.26 -25.59 12.00
CA GLU A 21 38.78 -24.35 12.62
C GLU A 21 37.68 -23.63 13.39
N TYR A 22 38.07 -22.82 14.36
CA TYR A 22 37.14 -21.96 15.06
C TYR A 22 36.63 -20.86 14.12
N GLU A 23 35.39 -20.41 14.34
CA GLU A 23 34.77 -19.40 13.50
C GLU A 23 35.58 -18.10 13.48
N GLU A 24 36.16 -17.73 14.62
CA GLU A 24 37.00 -16.54 14.78
C GLU A 24 38.28 -16.60 13.91
N ASP A 25 38.86 -17.78 13.72
CA ASP A 25 40.07 -17.97 12.91
C ASP A 25 39.79 -17.90 11.40
N LEU A 26 38.52 -18.06 11.02
CA LEU A 26 38.04 -17.98 9.63
C LEU A 26 37.57 -16.58 9.23
N LEU A 27 37.53 -15.63 10.17
CA LEU A 27 37.11 -14.27 9.87
C LEU A 27 38.14 -13.55 8.99
N SER A 28 37.68 -12.97 7.87
CA SER A 28 38.52 -12.17 6.97
C SER A 28 38.89 -10.81 7.55
N THR A 29 38.22 -10.37 8.61
CA THR A 29 38.46 -9.12 9.32
C THR A 29 38.30 -9.33 10.84
N PRO A 30 38.97 -8.59 11.69
CA PRO A 30 38.84 -8.73 13.16
C PRO A 30 37.43 -8.51 13.70
N THR A 31 36.56 -7.79 12.94
CA THR A 31 35.17 -7.52 13.32
C THR A 31 34.18 -8.49 12.70
N GLY A 32 34.60 -9.39 11.82
CA GLY A 32 33.73 -10.22 11.00
C GLY A 32 32.92 -9.45 9.95
N GLN A 33 33.06 -8.13 9.91
CA GLN A 33 32.30 -7.24 9.03
C GLN A 33 33.24 -6.39 8.17
N VAL A 34 33.25 -6.66 6.85
CA VAL A 34 34.11 -5.97 5.88
C VAL A 34 33.87 -4.46 5.90
N SER A 35 32.61 -4.03 5.92
CA SER A 35 32.25 -2.61 5.92
C SER A 35 32.64 -1.89 7.21
N ALA A 36 32.65 -2.59 8.34
CA ALA A 36 33.07 -2.02 9.63
C ALA A 36 34.59 -1.85 9.72
N TRP A 37 35.37 -2.72 9.06
CA TRP A 37 36.82 -2.71 9.11
C TRP A 37 37.46 -1.88 8.00
N PHE A 38 37.07 -2.12 6.75
CA PHE A 38 37.65 -1.43 5.58
C PHE A 38 36.86 -0.20 5.14
N GLY A 39 35.64 -0.01 5.67
CA GLY A 39 34.71 0.97 5.12
C GLY A 39 34.23 0.55 3.74
N GLY A 40 33.83 1.55 2.95
CA GLY A 40 33.40 1.32 1.57
C GLY A 40 31.89 1.33 1.38
N ASP A 41 31.47 0.98 0.17
CA ASP A 41 30.06 1.00 -0.21
C ASP A 41 29.32 -0.24 0.31
N THR A 42 28.15 0.00 0.88
CA THR A 42 27.13 -1.01 1.14
C THR A 42 26.11 -1.03 0.02
N ILE A 43 25.27 -2.07 -0.06
CA ILE A 43 24.12 -2.11 -0.99
C ILE A 43 23.25 -0.84 -0.82
N SER A 44 23.03 -0.41 0.41
CA SER A 44 22.25 0.80 0.70
C SER A 44 22.89 2.06 0.12
N THR A 45 24.20 2.28 0.33
CA THR A 45 24.89 3.47 -0.22
C THR A 45 24.92 3.46 -1.76
N LEU A 46 25.09 2.29 -2.36
CA LEU A 46 25.01 2.13 -3.82
C LEU A 46 23.61 2.45 -4.35
N ASN A 47 22.56 1.99 -3.65
CA ASN A 47 21.16 2.29 -4.01
C ASN A 47 20.87 3.80 -3.93
N VAL A 48 21.30 4.47 -2.85
CA VAL A 48 21.15 5.93 -2.70
C VAL A 48 21.85 6.66 -3.84
N ARG A 49 23.10 6.27 -4.16
CA ARG A 49 23.88 6.87 -5.26
C ARG A 49 23.23 6.62 -6.62
N ARG A 50 22.66 5.41 -6.83
CA ARG A 50 21.94 5.12 -8.06
C ARG A 50 20.64 5.93 -8.13
N PHE A 51 19.85 5.96 -7.05
CA PHE A 51 18.62 6.72 -6.97
C PHE A 51 18.84 8.20 -7.35
N SER A 52 19.87 8.85 -6.78
CA SER A 52 20.17 10.26 -7.08
C SER A 52 20.46 10.54 -8.57
N LYS A 53 20.89 9.51 -9.33
CA LYS A 53 21.15 9.61 -10.76
C LYS A 53 19.95 9.35 -11.65
N ILE A 54 19.00 8.51 -11.19
CA ILE A 54 17.86 8.07 -12.01
C ILE A 54 16.55 8.77 -11.64
N ALA A 55 16.49 9.46 -10.51
CA ALA A 55 15.30 10.20 -10.10
C ALA A 55 14.85 11.17 -11.19
N PRO A 56 13.58 11.12 -11.62
CA PRO A 56 13.10 12.00 -12.67
C PRO A 56 13.12 13.47 -12.20
N PRO A 57 13.40 14.42 -13.12
CA PRO A 57 13.29 15.83 -12.78
C PRO A 57 11.84 16.19 -12.45
N ARG A 58 11.66 17.04 -11.44
CA ARG A 58 10.38 17.59 -11.01
C ARG A 58 10.24 19.04 -11.49
N PRO A 59 9.84 19.28 -12.75
CA PRO A 59 9.67 20.63 -13.25
C PRO A 59 8.53 21.35 -12.53
N SER A 60 8.63 22.67 -12.45
CA SER A 60 7.49 23.48 -11.98
C SER A 60 6.29 23.25 -12.89
N LEU A 61 5.11 23.07 -12.30
CA LEU A 61 3.88 22.94 -13.08
C LEU A 61 3.50 24.30 -13.68
N ALA A 62 3.39 24.36 -14.99
CA ALA A 62 2.84 25.49 -15.69
C ALA A 62 1.30 25.39 -15.79
N GLY A 63 0.62 25.60 -14.65
CA GLY A 63 -0.85 25.55 -14.58
C GLY A 63 -1.47 24.18 -14.92
N GLN A 64 -2.72 24.20 -15.41
CA GLN A 64 -3.49 22.97 -15.69
C GLN A 64 -2.87 22.11 -16.81
N GLY A 65 -2.24 22.71 -17.80
CA GLY A 65 -1.57 21.97 -18.89
C GLY A 65 -0.42 21.11 -18.37
N GLY A 66 0.37 21.62 -17.45
CA GLY A 66 1.44 20.86 -16.79
C GLY A 66 0.92 19.71 -15.96
N LEU A 67 -0.21 19.91 -15.24
CA LEU A 67 -0.86 18.87 -14.48
C LEU A 67 -1.40 17.73 -15.38
N ASN A 68 -2.10 18.07 -16.47
CA ASN A 68 -2.64 17.08 -17.40
C ASN A 68 -1.52 16.20 -17.99
N GLY A 69 -0.39 16.81 -18.36
CA GLY A 69 0.80 16.09 -18.81
C GLY A 69 1.38 15.15 -17.76
N LEU A 70 1.44 15.59 -16.50
CA LEU A 70 1.86 14.75 -15.37
C LEU A 70 0.91 13.58 -15.18
N GLN A 71 -0.40 13.83 -15.15
CA GLN A 71 -1.43 12.80 -14.99
C GLN A 71 -1.37 11.73 -16.07
N THR A 72 -1.27 12.14 -17.34
CA THR A 72 -1.18 11.20 -18.47
C THR A 72 0.06 10.32 -18.35
N ARG A 73 1.23 10.93 -18.15
CA ARG A 73 2.49 10.21 -17.98
C ARG A 73 2.44 9.23 -16.80
N LEU A 74 1.89 9.66 -15.66
CA LEU A 74 1.81 8.80 -14.48
C LEU A 74 0.89 7.61 -14.70
N ARG A 75 -0.27 7.78 -15.32
CA ARG A 75 -1.18 6.66 -15.64
C ARG A 75 -0.50 5.62 -16.54
N GLU A 76 0.22 6.07 -17.55
CA GLU A 76 0.97 5.18 -18.44
C GLU A 76 2.06 4.41 -17.68
N GLU A 77 2.85 5.11 -16.85
CA GLU A 77 3.92 4.48 -16.08
C GLU A 77 3.38 3.57 -14.97
N ILE A 78 2.30 3.95 -14.29
CA ILE A 78 1.61 3.09 -13.31
C ILE A 78 1.16 1.81 -14.01
N ALA A 79 0.39 1.90 -15.10
CA ALA A 79 -0.10 0.72 -15.82
C ALA A 79 1.04 -0.19 -16.26
N ARG A 80 2.12 0.40 -16.80
CA ARG A 80 3.29 -0.34 -17.27
C ARG A 80 4.04 -1.05 -16.14
N LEU A 81 4.32 -0.33 -15.03
CA LEU A 81 5.13 -0.86 -13.93
C LEU A 81 4.36 -1.85 -13.05
N THR A 82 3.08 -1.61 -12.85
CA THR A 82 2.21 -2.49 -12.03
C THR A 82 1.59 -3.64 -12.84
N ARG A 83 1.80 -3.64 -14.17
CA ARG A 83 1.10 -4.56 -15.08
C ARG A 83 -0.42 -4.52 -14.91
N TYR A 84 -0.94 -3.31 -14.68
CA TYR A 84 -2.37 -3.09 -14.55
C TYR A 84 -3.04 -3.18 -15.92
N GLU A 85 -4.03 -4.03 -15.98
CA GLU A 85 -4.94 -4.15 -17.12
C GLU A 85 -6.36 -4.03 -16.56
N PRO A 86 -7.17 -3.06 -17.05
CA PRO A 86 -8.53 -2.90 -16.59
C PRO A 86 -9.31 -4.22 -16.75
N SER A 87 -9.85 -4.73 -15.67
CA SER A 87 -10.67 -5.94 -15.69
C SER A 87 -11.95 -5.66 -16.48
N GLN A 88 -12.23 -6.49 -17.48
CA GLN A 88 -13.43 -6.39 -18.31
C GLN A 88 -14.45 -7.44 -17.89
N GLY A 89 -15.72 -7.05 -17.93
CA GLY A 89 -16.84 -7.94 -17.63
C GLY A 89 -17.53 -7.65 -16.30
N PRO A 90 -18.69 -8.30 -16.07
CA PRO A 90 -19.51 -8.07 -14.88
C PRO A 90 -18.78 -8.50 -13.62
N LEU A 91 -18.95 -7.73 -12.56
CA LEU A 91 -18.40 -8.06 -11.25
C LEU A 91 -19.20 -9.21 -10.64
N ARG A 92 -18.55 -10.33 -10.35
CA ARG A 92 -19.20 -11.45 -9.65
C ARG A 92 -19.17 -11.14 -8.16
N VAL A 93 -20.36 -10.95 -7.59
CA VAL A 93 -20.54 -10.66 -6.16
C VAL A 93 -21.29 -11.80 -5.49
N ASN A 94 -20.80 -12.25 -4.34
CA ASN A 94 -21.48 -13.23 -3.51
C ASN A 94 -21.73 -12.62 -2.12
N VAL A 95 -23.00 -12.54 -1.72
CA VAL A 95 -23.41 -12.07 -0.39
C VAL A 95 -23.37 -13.25 0.58
N LEU A 96 -22.61 -13.10 1.64
CA LEU A 96 -22.39 -14.13 2.66
C LEU A 96 -23.36 -14.00 3.86
N GLY A 97 -24.05 -12.87 3.97
CA GLY A 97 -25.01 -12.57 5.01
C GLY A 97 -24.92 -11.12 5.48
N GLY A 98 -25.83 -10.71 6.32
CA GLY A 98 -25.88 -9.36 6.89
C GLY A 98 -26.50 -9.35 8.28
N ALA A 99 -26.31 -8.25 9.00
CA ALA A 99 -26.86 -8.01 10.32
C ALA A 99 -27.01 -6.51 10.60
N GLU A 100 -27.98 -6.17 11.43
CA GLU A 100 -28.07 -4.84 12.02
C GLU A 100 -27.08 -4.72 13.18
N TRP A 101 -26.35 -3.62 13.23
CA TRP A 101 -25.36 -3.36 14.25
C TRP A 101 -25.34 -1.89 14.64
N HIS A 102 -25.57 -1.58 15.92
CA HIS A 102 -25.46 -0.22 16.49
C HIS A 102 -26.03 0.93 15.62
N GLY A 103 -27.13 0.66 14.89
CA GLY A 103 -27.81 1.66 14.08
C GLY A 103 -27.28 1.81 12.64
N TYR A 104 -26.64 0.78 12.12
CA TYR A 104 -26.31 0.65 10.70
C TYR A 104 -26.39 -0.81 10.28
N HIS A 105 -26.58 -1.05 8.98
CA HIS A 105 -26.63 -2.41 8.42
C HIS A 105 -25.25 -2.83 7.93
N VAL A 106 -24.81 -4.04 8.23
CA VAL A 106 -23.55 -4.61 7.75
C VAL A 106 -23.85 -5.79 6.85
N THR A 107 -23.38 -5.75 5.61
CA THR A 107 -23.41 -6.87 4.67
C THR A 107 -21.99 -7.42 4.48
N ARG A 108 -21.81 -8.72 4.74
CA ARG A 108 -20.59 -9.46 4.41
C ARG A 108 -20.70 -9.98 2.99
N LEU A 109 -19.69 -9.73 2.18
CA LEU A 109 -19.68 -10.16 0.79
C LEU A 109 -18.28 -10.48 0.28
N THR A 110 -18.22 -11.17 -0.84
CA THR A 110 -17.02 -11.31 -1.66
C THR A 110 -17.29 -10.84 -3.06
N TYR A 111 -16.26 -10.36 -3.75
CA TYR A 111 -16.32 -10.08 -5.18
C TYR A 111 -15.05 -10.60 -5.88
N GLU A 112 -15.16 -10.82 -7.20
CA GLU A 112 -14.05 -11.32 -8.02
C GLU A 112 -13.50 -10.20 -8.91
N PRO A 113 -12.34 -9.60 -8.56
CA PRO A 113 -11.63 -8.64 -9.42
C PRO A 113 -11.23 -9.24 -10.77
N ALA A 114 -10.81 -10.50 -10.75
CA ALA A 114 -10.46 -11.29 -11.92
C ALA A 114 -10.88 -12.75 -11.68
N PRO A 115 -11.03 -13.58 -12.74
CA PRO A 115 -11.42 -14.97 -12.60
C PRO A 115 -10.56 -15.73 -11.58
N GLY A 116 -11.22 -16.32 -10.58
CA GLY A 116 -10.57 -17.09 -9.52
C GLY A 116 -9.91 -16.29 -8.40
N ARG A 117 -9.80 -14.97 -8.52
CA ARG A 117 -9.31 -14.11 -7.45
C ARG A 117 -10.49 -13.52 -6.67
N ARG A 118 -10.52 -13.70 -5.36
CA ARG A 118 -11.61 -13.23 -4.51
C ARG A 118 -11.12 -12.22 -3.50
N VAL A 119 -11.89 -11.16 -3.35
CA VAL A 119 -11.72 -10.12 -2.33
C VAL A 119 -12.89 -10.22 -1.36
N THR A 120 -12.57 -10.22 -0.07
CA THR A 120 -13.58 -10.16 0.98
C THR A 120 -13.87 -8.72 1.35
N ALA A 121 -15.13 -8.41 1.61
CA ALA A 121 -15.55 -7.05 1.94
C ALA A 121 -16.67 -7.01 2.98
N LEU A 122 -16.72 -5.88 3.70
CA LEU A 122 -17.84 -5.45 4.53
C LEU A 122 -18.44 -4.19 3.91
N LEU A 123 -19.73 -4.22 3.67
CA LEU A 123 -20.49 -3.04 3.28
C LEU A 123 -21.30 -2.61 4.50
N ALA A 124 -20.95 -1.46 5.08
CA ALA A 124 -21.68 -0.85 6.18
C ALA A 124 -22.52 0.32 5.63
N GLU A 125 -23.82 0.22 5.81
CA GLU A 125 -24.81 1.19 5.31
C GLU A 125 -25.52 1.85 6.50
N PRO A 126 -25.48 3.19 6.62
CA PRO A 126 -26.19 3.89 7.68
C PRO A 126 -27.70 3.75 7.50
N GLN A 127 -28.48 3.95 8.58
CA GLN A 127 -29.93 4.06 8.47
C GLN A 127 -30.31 5.19 7.49
N PRO A 128 -31.35 5.01 6.66
CA PRO A 128 -31.72 5.93 5.58
C PRO A 128 -31.86 7.39 6.01
N GLU A 129 -32.40 7.61 7.21
CA GLU A 129 -32.61 8.95 7.79
C GLU A 129 -31.32 9.66 8.21
N LYS A 130 -30.24 8.91 8.41
CA LYS A 130 -28.91 9.44 8.78
C LYS A 130 -27.95 9.50 7.59
N ALA A 131 -28.33 8.92 6.46
CA ALA A 131 -27.44 8.73 5.31
C ALA A 131 -27.03 10.08 4.69
N ARG A 132 -25.73 10.36 4.68
CA ARG A 132 -25.12 11.53 4.01
C ARG A 132 -25.07 11.41 2.50
N ARG A 133 -25.39 10.24 1.95
CA ARG A 133 -25.25 9.92 0.53
C ARG A 133 -23.83 10.17 0.01
N LYS A 134 -22.86 9.75 0.79
CA LYS A 134 -21.43 9.75 0.46
C LYS A 134 -20.87 8.35 0.74
N ALA A 135 -20.10 7.81 -0.19
CA ALA A 135 -19.45 6.51 -0.04
C ALA A 135 -17.97 6.67 0.31
N ILE A 136 -17.49 5.76 1.15
CA ILE A 136 -16.08 5.63 1.49
C ILE A 136 -15.62 4.22 1.11
N LEU A 137 -14.56 4.14 0.31
CA LEU A 137 -13.81 2.92 0.10
C LEU A 137 -12.69 2.87 1.14
N TYR A 138 -12.78 1.89 2.05
CA TYR A 138 -11.88 1.75 3.18
C TYR A 138 -10.93 0.56 2.98
N VAL A 139 -9.64 0.77 3.20
CA VAL A 139 -8.59 -0.26 3.19
C VAL A 139 -7.68 -0.09 4.41
N ASP A 140 -7.27 -1.19 5.03
CA ASP A 140 -6.41 -1.18 6.21
C ASP A 140 -5.34 -2.27 6.09
N SER A 141 -4.09 -1.96 6.39
CA SER A 141 -3.00 -2.96 6.39
C SER A 141 -3.22 -4.09 7.41
N GLY A 142 -3.99 -3.84 8.46
CA GLY A 142 -4.44 -4.87 9.40
C GLY A 142 -5.64 -5.68 8.93
N GLY A 143 -6.19 -5.36 7.74
CA GLY A 143 -7.42 -5.91 7.20
C GLY A 143 -8.66 -5.17 7.71
N LYS A 144 -9.78 -5.34 6.99
CA LYS A 144 -11.07 -4.70 7.33
C LYS A 144 -11.56 -5.02 8.75
N ASP A 145 -11.18 -6.17 9.29
CA ASP A 145 -11.61 -6.59 10.63
C ASP A 145 -11.01 -5.69 11.73
N ALA A 146 -9.85 -5.07 11.50
CA ALA A 146 -9.26 -4.08 12.40
C ALA A 146 -10.16 -2.84 12.54
N GLY A 147 -10.70 -2.34 11.43
CA GLY A 147 -11.65 -1.22 11.43
C GLY A 147 -13.07 -1.57 11.86
N ALA A 148 -13.44 -2.86 11.81
CA ALA A 148 -14.77 -3.36 12.17
C ALA A 148 -14.92 -3.72 13.68
N ALA A 149 -13.85 -3.61 14.47
CA ALA A 149 -13.92 -3.77 15.91
C ALA A 149 -14.90 -2.77 16.54
N PRO A 150 -15.55 -3.09 17.68
CA PRO A 150 -16.43 -2.16 18.38
C PRO A 150 -15.75 -0.81 18.64
N GLY A 151 -16.40 0.30 18.25
CA GLY A 151 -15.83 1.64 18.28
C GLY A 151 -14.77 1.91 17.22
N GLY A 152 -14.52 0.97 16.31
CA GLY A 152 -13.55 1.11 15.21
C GLY A 152 -13.99 2.10 14.13
N ASP A 153 -13.11 2.32 13.17
CA ASP A 153 -13.30 3.35 12.13
C ASP A 153 -14.54 3.11 11.28
N ILE A 154 -14.85 1.86 10.92
CA ILE A 154 -16.01 1.51 10.09
C ILE A 154 -17.31 1.86 10.83
N GLU A 155 -17.41 1.51 12.12
CA GLU A 155 -18.56 1.87 12.94
C GLU A 155 -18.72 3.38 13.06
N GLN A 156 -17.64 4.10 13.39
CA GLN A 156 -17.68 5.56 13.51
C GLN A 156 -18.11 6.23 12.20
N LEU A 157 -17.58 5.79 11.06
CA LEU A 157 -17.95 6.33 9.75
C LEU A 157 -19.42 6.04 9.40
N ALA A 158 -19.91 4.83 9.65
CA ALA A 158 -21.30 4.46 9.42
C ALA A 158 -22.26 5.26 10.33
N GLN A 159 -21.90 5.45 11.60
CA GLN A 159 -22.67 6.29 12.53
C GLN A 159 -22.69 7.78 12.14
N LEU A 160 -21.62 8.26 11.48
CA LEU A 160 -21.56 9.59 10.87
C LEU A 160 -22.39 9.69 9.58
N GLY A 161 -23.00 8.61 9.11
CA GLY A 161 -23.89 8.57 7.96
C GLY A 161 -23.22 8.27 6.62
N TYR A 162 -21.98 7.74 6.61
CA TYR A 162 -21.30 7.31 5.40
C TYR A 162 -21.64 5.86 5.08
N THR A 163 -21.82 5.55 3.79
CA THR A 163 -21.76 4.18 3.30
C THR A 163 -20.29 3.78 3.20
N VAL A 164 -19.89 2.72 3.90
CA VAL A 164 -18.48 2.27 3.92
C VAL A 164 -18.35 0.92 3.26
N LEU A 165 -17.58 0.83 2.18
CA LEU A 165 -17.12 -0.44 1.62
C LEU A 165 -15.68 -0.69 2.10
N ALA A 166 -15.54 -1.55 3.10
CA ALA A 166 -14.24 -1.97 3.61
C ALA A 166 -13.81 -3.26 2.92
N VAL A 167 -12.62 -3.27 2.32
CA VAL A 167 -12.12 -4.40 1.53
C VAL A 167 -10.79 -4.92 2.05
N ASP A 168 -10.58 -6.24 1.95
CA ASP A 168 -9.27 -6.87 2.13
C ASP A 168 -8.63 -7.12 0.77
N PRO A 169 -7.74 -6.24 0.30
CA PRO A 169 -7.06 -6.49 -0.97
C PRO A 169 -6.12 -7.69 -0.88
N SER A 170 -5.65 -8.17 -2.02
CA SER A 170 -4.78 -9.35 -2.13
C SER A 170 -3.63 -9.34 -1.12
N GLY A 171 -3.54 -10.39 -0.31
CA GLY A 171 -2.52 -10.55 0.72
C GLY A 171 -2.76 -9.78 2.02
N VAL A 172 -3.94 -9.17 2.22
CA VAL A 172 -4.30 -8.41 3.42
C VAL A 172 -5.51 -9.04 4.11
N GLY A 173 -5.58 -8.97 5.43
CA GLY A 173 -6.70 -9.44 6.23
C GLY A 173 -7.09 -10.89 5.94
N GLN A 174 -8.35 -11.14 5.60
CA GLN A 174 -8.85 -12.48 5.25
C GLN A 174 -8.36 -12.98 3.87
N ALA A 175 -7.79 -12.11 3.04
CA ALA A 175 -7.09 -12.47 1.80
C ALA A 175 -5.60 -12.76 2.03
N ALA A 176 -5.10 -12.67 3.25
CA ALA A 176 -3.73 -13.06 3.59
C ALA A 176 -3.55 -14.58 3.47
N SER A 177 -2.37 -14.99 3.01
CA SER A 177 -2.03 -16.40 2.93
C SER A 177 -1.96 -17.02 4.33
N GLN A 178 -2.72 -18.09 4.55
CA GLN A 178 -2.61 -18.93 5.73
C GLN A 178 -1.83 -20.19 5.35
N TRP A 179 -0.64 -20.33 5.91
CA TRP A 179 0.13 -21.57 5.81
C TRP A 179 -0.06 -22.34 7.12
N PRO A 180 -0.59 -23.59 7.08
CA PRO A 180 -1.01 -24.31 8.28
C PRO A 180 0.09 -24.59 9.31
N ASP A 181 1.35 -24.64 8.89
CA ASP A 181 2.48 -25.08 9.70
C ASP A 181 3.52 -23.97 9.93
N ASP A 182 3.17 -22.69 9.72
CA ASP A 182 4.13 -21.63 9.73
C ASP A 182 3.92 -20.71 10.95
N ASP A 183 4.65 -21.00 12.03
CA ASP A 183 4.90 -20.07 13.15
C ASP A 183 5.76 -18.86 12.74
N SER A 184 6.08 -18.75 11.42
CA SER A 184 6.86 -17.64 10.93
C SER A 184 6.11 -16.34 11.09
N ASP A 185 6.83 -15.34 11.54
CA ASP A 185 6.40 -13.96 11.70
C ASP A 185 5.59 -13.48 10.47
N GLN A 186 4.56 -12.70 10.71
CA GLN A 186 3.72 -12.06 9.69
C GLN A 186 4.54 -11.40 8.57
N TRP A 187 5.76 -10.95 8.88
CA TRP A 187 6.74 -10.44 7.92
C TRP A 187 7.10 -11.46 6.84
N PHE A 188 7.51 -12.67 7.21
CA PHE A 188 7.91 -13.69 6.21
C PHE A 188 6.76 -14.06 5.28
N ARG A 189 5.52 -14.03 5.77
CA ARG A 189 4.33 -14.29 4.94
C ARG A 189 4.15 -13.22 3.87
N GLN A 190 4.30 -11.96 4.23
CA GLN A 190 4.13 -10.82 3.33
C GLN A 190 5.26 -10.71 2.32
N GLU A 191 6.50 -10.95 2.73
CA GLU A 191 7.65 -11.05 1.83
C GLU A 191 7.50 -12.18 0.81
N ARG A 192 7.10 -13.36 1.26
CA ARG A 192 6.91 -14.53 0.38
C ARG A 192 5.90 -14.25 -0.73
N ILE A 193 4.75 -13.69 -0.41
CA ILE A 193 3.73 -13.31 -1.41
C ILE A 193 4.29 -12.26 -2.37
N THR A 194 5.02 -11.29 -1.87
CA THR A 194 5.67 -10.26 -2.67
C THR A 194 6.64 -10.88 -3.67
N TRP A 195 7.54 -11.74 -3.21
CA TRP A 195 8.49 -12.42 -4.10
C TRP A 195 7.80 -13.27 -5.16
N LEU A 196 6.76 -14.02 -4.79
CA LEU A 196 5.98 -14.81 -5.75
C LEU A 196 5.30 -13.91 -6.80
N ALA A 197 4.73 -12.79 -6.39
CA ALA A 197 4.12 -11.82 -7.30
C ALA A 197 5.17 -11.23 -8.27
N LEU A 198 6.33 -10.86 -7.76
CA LEU A 198 7.43 -10.34 -8.57
C LEU A 198 8.00 -11.38 -9.56
N MET A 199 8.07 -12.66 -9.17
CA MET A 199 8.51 -13.76 -10.04
C MET A 199 7.62 -13.92 -11.29
N VAL A 200 6.32 -13.67 -11.15
CA VAL A 200 5.40 -13.69 -12.30
C VAL A 200 5.25 -12.32 -12.96
N GLY A 201 6.06 -11.35 -12.55
CA GLY A 201 6.14 -10.02 -13.16
C GLY A 201 4.99 -9.08 -12.82
N LYS A 202 4.18 -9.39 -11.79
CA LYS A 202 3.07 -8.53 -11.35
C LYS A 202 3.25 -8.13 -9.88
N PRO A 203 3.70 -6.90 -9.58
CA PRO A 203 3.85 -6.43 -8.21
C PRO A 203 2.53 -6.48 -7.43
N LEU A 204 2.59 -6.70 -6.11
CA LEU A 204 1.38 -6.73 -5.25
C LEU A 204 0.57 -5.44 -5.35
N VAL A 205 1.24 -4.30 -5.44
CA VAL A 205 0.57 -3.00 -5.64
C VAL A 205 -0.37 -3.04 -6.86
N GLY A 206 0.03 -3.69 -7.96
CA GLY A 206 -0.82 -3.84 -9.14
C GLY A 206 -2.05 -4.72 -8.91
N LEU A 207 -1.91 -5.78 -8.12
CA LEU A 207 -3.04 -6.64 -7.74
C LEU A 207 -4.01 -5.92 -6.82
N ARG A 208 -3.49 -5.25 -5.77
CA ARG A 208 -4.28 -4.52 -4.77
C ARG A 208 -4.97 -3.30 -5.37
N MET A 209 -4.29 -2.59 -6.28
CA MET A 209 -4.90 -1.51 -7.04
C MET A 209 -6.11 -1.99 -7.82
N ASP A 210 -6.01 -3.13 -8.51
CA ASP A 210 -7.13 -3.73 -9.24
C ASP A 210 -8.26 -4.13 -8.28
N ASP A 211 -7.95 -4.72 -7.13
CA ASP A 211 -8.92 -5.07 -6.10
C ASP A 211 -9.71 -3.84 -5.61
N ILE A 212 -9.01 -2.73 -5.37
CA ILE A 212 -9.58 -1.44 -4.95
C ILE A 212 -10.47 -0.86 -6.05
N LEU A 213 -10.01 -0.83 -7.29
CA LEU A 213 -10.76 -0.29 -8.43
C LEU A 213 -12.03 -1.10 -8.71
N ARG A 214 -11.98 -2.43 -8.54
CA ARG A 214 -13.18 -3.28 -8.63
C ARG A 214 -14.12 -3.07 -7.44
N GLY A 215 -13.61 -2.65 -6.28
CA GLY A 215 -14.43 -2.18 -5.16
C GLY A 215 -15.21 -0.90 -5.49
N VAL A 216 -14.57 0.05 -6.20
CA VAL A 216 -15.27 1.24 -6.74
C VAL A 216 -16.38 0.83 -7.72
N GLU A 217 -16.09 -0.17 -8.56
CA GLU A 217 -17.08 -0.70 -9.51
C GLU A 217 -18.26 -1.36 -8.77
N LEU A 218 -18.00 -2.09 -7.68
CA LEU A 218 -19.04 -2.66 -6.82
C LEU A 218 -19.97 -1.58 -6.25
N LEU A 219 -19.40 -0.48 -5.75
CA LEU A 219 -20.20 0.66 -5.28
C LEU A 219 -21.06 1.24 -6.40
N ARG A 220 -20.53 1.36 -7.62
CA ARG A 220 -21.26 1.84 -8.79
C ARG A 220 -22.42 0.92 -9.15
N GLU A 221 -22.19 -0.39 -9.28
CA GLU A 221 -23.21 -1.37 -9.66
C GLU A 221 -24.34 -1.46 -8.64
N ARG A 222 -24.04 -1.19 -7.37
CA ARG A 222 -25.04 -1.13 -6.30
C ARG A 222 -25.76 0.21 -6.16
N GLY A 223 -25.43 1.19 -7.02
CA GLY A 223 -26.02 2.54 -6.95
C GLY A 223 -25.57 3.35 -5.71
N LEU A 224 -24.43 2.99 -5.13
CA LEU A 224 -23.88 3.61 -3.91
C LEU A 224 -22.81 4.68 -4.19
N LEU A 225 -22.47 4.92 -5.45
CA LEU A 225 -21.66 6.08 -5.86
C LEU A 225 -22.57 7.30 -6.05
N PHE A 226 -22.84 7.99 -4.98
CA PHE A 226 -23.64 9.21 -5.00
C PHE A 226 -22.87 10.34 -5.72
N GLY A 227 -23.47 10.89 -6.78
CA GLY A 227 -22.77 11.83 -7.66
C GLY A 227 -21.71 11.18 -8.55
N GLY A 228 -21.61 9.84 -8.56
CA GLY A 228 -20.60 9.09 -9.31
C GLY A 228 -19.24 8.96 -8.62
N GLU A 229 -19.12 9.35 -7.35
CA GLU A 229 -17.86 9.50 -6.64
C GLU A 229 -17.85 8.81 -5.28
N CYS A 230 -16.66 8.44 -4.81
CA CYS A 230 -16.40 8.01 -3.44
C CYS A 230 -15.13 8.67 -2.89
N LEU A 231 -14.99 8.67 -1.57
CA LEU A 231 -13.76 9.00 -0.88
C LEU A 231 -12.94 7.71 -0.62
N GLY A 232 -11.65 7.73 -0.88
CA GLY A 232 -10.74 6.67 -0.47
C GLY A 232 -10.16 6.95 0.92
N LEU A 233 -10.19 5.97 1.82
CA LEU A 233 -9.55 6.04 3.12
C LEU A 233 -8.66 4.82 3.31
N ALA A 234 -7.38 5.04 3.57
CA ALA A 234 -6.42 3.98 3.83
C ALA A 234 -5.70 4.16 5.16
N LYS A 235 -5.48 3.04 5.86
CA LYS A 235 -4.63 2.99 7.06
C LYS A 235 -3.45 2.06 6.84
N GLY A 236 -2.25 2.53 7.20
CA GLY A 236 -1.03 1.77 7.00
C GLY A 236 -0.52 1.80 5.55
N PHE A 237 0.37 0.87 5.22
CA PHE A 237 1.10 0.91 3.94
C PHE A 237 0.25 0.58 2.70
N VAL A 238 -0.94 0.00 2.86
CA VAL A 238 -1.94 -0.10 1.77
C VAL A 238 -2.39 1.27 1.25
N GLY A 239 -2.04 2.36 1.93
CA GLY A 239 -2.17 3.72 1.41
C GLY A 239 -1.43 3.94 0.09
N VAL A 240 -0.35 3.20 -0.15
CA VAL A 240 0.36 3.18 -1.44
C VAL A 240 -0.57 2.68 -2.54
N ASP A 241 -1.29 1.58 -2.29
CA ASP A 241 -2.20 0.96 -3.26
C ASP A 241 -3.38 1.89 -3.56
N LEU A 242 -3.93 2.54 -2.53
CA LEU A 242 -5.02 3.51 -2.69
C LEU A 242 -4.59 4.75 -3.49
N LEU A 243 -3.39 5.29 -3.26
CA LEU A 243 -2.86 6.43 -4.03
C LEU A 243 -2.72 6.08 -5.51
N HIS A 244 -2.24 4.86 -5.83
CA HIS A 244 -2.16 4.39 -7.20
C HIS A 244 -3.55 4.22 -7.83
N ALA A 245 -4.49 3.61 -7.10
CA ALA A 245 -5.87 3.46 -7.56
C ALA A 245 -6.52 4.82 -7.84
N ALA A 246 -6.35 5.80 -6.94
CA ALA A 246 -6.88 7.15 -7.12
C ALA A 246 -6.25 7.90 -8.30
N ALA A 247 -4.97 7.66 -8.60
CA ALA A 247 -4.32 8.23 -9.79
C ALA A 247 -4.88 7.65 -11.09
N MET A 248 -5.35 6.40 -11.08
CA MET A 248 -5.93 5.71 -12.22
C MET A 248 -7.44 6.00 -12.40
N ASP A 249 -8.18 6.23 -11.31
CA ASP A 249 -9.64 6.37 -11.35
C ASP A 249 -10.10 7.68 -10.69
N PRO A 250 -10.66 8.62 -11.49
CA PRO A 250 -11.15 9.90 -10.96
C PRO A 250 -12.40 9.76 -10.08
N ARG A 251 -13.10 8.62 -10.09
CA ARG A 251 -14.25 8.36 -9.20
C ARG A 251 -13.84 8.31 -7.73
N ILE A 252 -12.56 8.06 -7.42
CA ILE A 252 -12.00 8.29 -6.10
C ILE A 252 -11.72 9.81 -5.97
N ALA A 253 -12.73 10.57 -5.56
CA ALA A 253 -12.74 12.03 -5.63
C ALA A 253 -11.96 12.73 -4.52
N GLY A 254 -11.47 11.99 -3.54
CA GLY A 254 -10.59 12.46 -2.48
C GLY A 254 -9.91 11.29 -1.79
N VAL A 255 -8.79 11.53 -1.13
CA VAL A 255 -7.99 10.49 -0.48
C VAL A 255 -7.57 10.91 0.91
N ILE A 256 -7.73 10.00 1.87
CA ILE A 256 -7.16 10.10 3.21
C ILE A 256 -6.22 8.91 3.38
N VAL A 257 -4.96 9.17 3.74
CA VAL A 257 -4.00 8.14 4.13
C VAL A 257 -3.50 8.43 5.53
N GLU A 258 -3.78 7.55 6.45
CA GLU A 258 -3.23 7.60 7.81
C GLU A 258 -2.21 6.47 7.99
N GLU A 259 -1.05 6.80 8.59
CA GLU A 259 0.04 5.83 8.84
C GLU A 259 0.65 5.20 7.58
N GLY A 260 0.46 5.83 6.42
CA GLY A 260 1.03 5.37 5.16
C GLY A 260 2.54 5.52 5.08
N LEU A 261 3.14 4.90 4.08
CA LEU A 261 4.56 5.03 3.77
C LEU A 261 4.89 6.47 3.33
N LEU A 262 5.96 7.04 3.89
CA LEU A 262 6.39 8.41 3.57
C LEU A 262 6.67 8.59 2.07
N SER A 263 7.52 7.77 1.47
CA SER A 263 7.85 7.78 0.04
C SER A 263 8.67 6.56 -0.36
N TYR A 264 8.75 6.25 -1.64
CA TYR A 264 9.70 5.26 -2.17
C TYR A 264 11.16 5.72 -2.02
N ALA A 265 11.41 7.01 -2.16
CA ALA A 265 12.72 7.59 -1.90
C ALA A 265 13.18 7.37 -0.45
N SER A 266 12.25 7.39 0.50
CA SER A 266 12.55 7.09 1.91
C SER A 266 13.05 5.66 2.08
N ILE A 267 12.49 4.68 1.34
CA ILE A 267 12.99 3.30 1.33
C ILE A 267 14.42 3.26 0.81
N ALA A 268 14.71 3.92 -0.31
CA ALA A 268 16.05 3.92 -0.90
C ALA A 268 17.11 4.57 0.02
N ARG A 269 16.70 5.55 0.83
CA ARG A 269 17.61 6.26 1.77
C ARG A 269 17.79 5.55 3.11
N THR A 270 16.93 4.59 3.45
CA THR A 270 16.95 3.91 4.74
C THR A 270 17.63 2.55 4.59
N PRO A 271 18.74 2.28 5.32
CA PRO A 271 19.49 1.03 5.11
C PRO A 271 18.75 -0.22 5.60
N ILE A 272 17.86 -0.08 6.58
CA ILE A 272 17.07 -1.18 7.17
C ILE A 272 15.59 -0.80 7.09
N HIS A 273 14.75 -1.73 6.69
CA HIS A 273 13.30 -1.50 6.59
C HIS A 273 12.51 -2.61 7.26
N ARG A 274 11.25 -2.31 7.57
CA ARG A 274 10.28 -3.27 8.08
C ARG A 274 8.98 -3.19 7.26
N GLN A 275 8.48 -4.35 6.84
CA GLN A 275 7.14 -4.49 6.25
C GLN A 275 6.86 -3.57 5.04
N VAL A 276 7.90 -3.23 4.25
CA VAL A 276 7.74 -2.40 3.04
C VAL A 276 7.78 -3.20 1.75
N SER A 277 8.13 -4.48 1.81
CA SER A 277 8.34 -5.33 0.62
C SER A 277 7.14 -5.39 -0.30
N ASP A 278 5.95 -5.39 0.25
CA ASP A 278 4.68 -5.47 -0.45
C ASP A 278 4.25 -4.15 -1.13
N THR A 279 4.94 -3.04 -0.83
CA THR A 279 4.74 -1.75 -1.50
C THR A 279 5.65 -1.55 -2.69
N ILE A 280 6.63 -2.44 -2.91
CA ILE A 280 7.69 -2.25 -3.90
C ILE A 280 7.18 -2.50 -5.32
N ILE A 281 7.44 -1.52 -6.19
CA ILE A 281 7.26 -1.62 -7.62
C ILE A 281 8.65 -1.52 -8.27
N PRO A 282 9.14 -2.56 -8.97
CA PRO A 282 10.45 -2.54 -9.60
C PRO A 282 10.59 -1.37 -10.59
N GLY A 283 11.64 -0.58 -10.41
CA GLY A 283 11.96 0.54 -11.29
C GLY A 283 11.15 1.83 -11.07
N VAL A 284 10.28 1.88 -10.05
CA VAL A 284 9.41 3.04 -9.78
C VAL A 284 10.17 4.34 -9.60
N LEU A 285 11.27 4.34 -8.85
CA LEU A 285 12.07 5.53 -8.55
C LEU A 285 12.76 6.18 -9.77
N GLY A 286 12.83 5.47 -10.89
CA GLY A 286 13.27 6.06 -12.17
C GLY A 286 12.12 6.71 -12.95
N LYS A 287 10.89 6.72 -12.41
CA LYS A 287 9.69 7.19 -13.09
C LYS A 287 8.88 8.20 -12.28
N TYR A 288 8.59 7.87 -11.02
CA TYR A 288 7.85 8.71 -10.07
C TYR A 288 8.06 8.26 -8.63
N ASP A 289 7.56 9.05 -7.69
CA ASP A 289 7.47 8.73 -6.27
C ASP A 289 6.06 9.08 -5.74
N LEU A 290 5.75 8.73 -4.50
CA LEU A 290 4.45 9.00 -3.87
C LEU A 290 4.08 10.51 -3.87
N PRO A 291 4.99 11.47 -3.63
CA PRO A 291 4.68 12.89 -3.80
C PRO A 291 4.22 13.27 -5.21
N ASP A 292 4.71 12.59 -6.24
CA ASP A 292 4.27 12.83 -7.62
C ASP A 292 2.84 12.30 -7.85
N LEU A 293 2.48 11.14 -7.24
CA LEU A 293 1.12 10.63 -7.26
C LEU A 293 0.17 11.60 -6.57
N VAL A 294 0.52 12.06 -5.36
CA VAL A 294 -0.30 13.04 -4.62
C VAL A 294 -0.52 14.30 -5.44
N LEU A 295 0.52 14.83 -6.08
CA LEU A 295 0.37 15.98 -6.96
C LEU A 295 -0.57 15.71 -8.12
N SER A 296 -0.53 14.52 -8.71
CA SER A 296 -1.42 14.15 -9.83
C SER A 296 -2.90 14.10 -9.44
N LEU A 297 -3.20 14.00 -8.15
CA LEU A 297 -4.58 14.03 -7.65
C LEU A 297 -5.17 15.45 -7.60
N ALA A 298 -4.34 16.49 -7.69
CA ALA A 298 -4.83 17.87 -7.66
C ALA A 298 -5.88 18.12 -8.77
N PRO A 299 -6.94 18.91 -8.50
CA PRO A 299 -7.25 19.60 -7.25
C PRO A 299 -8.10 18.77 -6.27
N ARG A 300 -8.18 17.44 -6.40
CA ARG A 300 -8.90 16.56 -5.46
C ARG A 300 -8.30 16.70 -4.05
N PRO A 301 -9.12 16.67 -2.98
CA PRO A 301 -8.60 16.78 -1.63
C PRO A 301 -7.79 15.53 -1.24
N VAL A 302 -6.62 15.77 -0.63
CA VAL A 302 -5.74 14.72 -0.11
C VAL A 302 -5.32 15.05 1.32
N GLU A 303 -5.45 14.08 2.21
CA GLU A 303 -4.94 14.17 3.58
C GLU A 303 -3.92 13.06 3.83
N LEU A 304 -2.74 13.45 4.31
CA LEU A 304 -1.68 12.53 4.73
C LEU A 304 -1.41 12.77 6.21
N LEU A 305 -1.76 11.81 7.05
CA LEU A 305 -1.71 11.92 8.50
C LEU A 305 -0.82 10.84 9.10
N ASN A 306 -0.03 11.21 10.12
CA ASN A 306 0.79 10.25 10.89
C ASN A 306 1.70 9.36 10.02
N MET A 307 2.16 9.85 8.87
CA MET A 307 2.93 9.05 7.92
C MET A 307 4.12 8.36 8.60
N ARG A 308 4.52 7.21 8.06
CA ARG A 308 5.52 6.32 8.62
C ARG A 308 6.78 6.25 7.77
N SER A 309 7.92 6.17 8.43
CA SER A 309 9.19 5.82 7.81
C SER A 309 9.20 4.34 7.38
N PRO A 310 10.17 3.90 6.56
CA PRO A 310 10.35 2.49 6.21
C PRO A 310 10.63 1.55 7.41
N LEU A 311 10.94 2.10 8.58
CA LEU A 311 11.07 1.37 9.84
C LEU A 311 9.75 1.25 10.62
N GLY A 312 8.66 1.85 10.11
CA GLY A 312 7.37 1.89 10.78
C GLY A 312 7.23 3.00 11.84
N ASN A 313 8.26 3.81 12.04
CA ASN A 313 8.21 4.93 12.99
C ASN A 313 7.43 6.10 12.38
N ARG A 314 6.61 6.79 13.20
CA ARG A 314 5.95 8.01 12.78
C ARG A 314 6.99 9.10 12.46
N VAL A 315 6.87 9.71 11.28
CA VAL A 315 7.76 10.80 10.87
C VAL A 315 7.33 12.13 11.49
N PHE A 316 8.29 13.03 11.66
CA PHE A 316 7.97 14.38 12.11
C PHE A 316 7.24 15.17 11.02
N LEU A 317 6.35 16.08 11.43
CA LEU A 317 5.60 16.91 10.48
C LEU A 317 6.51 17.68 9.52
N ARG A 318 7.66 18.18 10.01
CA ARG A 318 8.66 18.88 9.18
C ARG A 318 9.22 17.97 8.07
N GLU A 319 9.49 16.72 8.40
CA GLU A 319 9.98 15.73 7.42
C GLU A 319 8.92 15.43 6.36
N LEU A 320 7.68 15.20 6.78
CA LEU A 320 6.55 15.02 5.90
C LEU A 320 6.38 16.22 4.94
N GLN A 321 6.39 17.45 5.47
CA GLN A 321 6.29 18.66 4.68
C GLN A 321 7.44 18.83 3.69
N SER A 322 8.66 18.50 4.09
CA SER A 322 9.83 18.52 3.22
C SER A 322 9.70 17.54 2.05
N GLU A 323 9.31 16.29 2.33
CA GLU A 323 9.18 15.25 1.31
C GLU A 323 8.07 15.58 0.29
N TYR A 324 6.97 16.19 0.75
CA TYR A 324 5.83 16.56 -0.09
C TYR A 324 5.85 18.04 -0.56
N SER A 325 6.96 18.75 -0.40
CA SER A 325 7.08 20.17 -0.78
C SER A 325 6.75 20.42 -2.26
N TYR A 326 7.13 19.50 -3.14
CA TYR A 326 6.79 19.57 -4.57
C TYR A 326 5.28 19.47 -4.81
N ALA A 327 4.60 18.55 -4.12
CA ALA A 327 3.14 18.43 -4.21
C ALA A 327 2.44 19.69 -3.65
N GLN A 328 2.91 20.21 -2.51
CA GLN A 328 2.36 21.44 -1.93
C GLN A 328 2.49 22.64 -2.89
N ALA A 329 3.67 22.80 -3.50
CA ALA A 329 3.89 23.87 -4.50
C ALA A 329 2.95 23.73 -5.71
N GLY A 330 2.74 22.50 -6.18
CA GLY A 330 1.84 22.24 -7.30
C GLY A 330 0.38 22.50 -6.97
N TYR A 331 -0.11 22.06 -5.80
CA TYR A 331 -1.46 22.40 -5.32
C TYR A 331 -1.65 23.92 -5.17
N ALA A 332 -0.65 24.64 -4.66
CA ALA A 332 -0.68 26.09 -4.55
C ALA A 332 -0.74 26.77 -5.92
N ALA A 333 0.07 26.33 -6.88
CA ALA A 333 0.07 26.86 -8.24
C ALA A 333 -1.26 26.68 -8.99
N LEU A 334 -2.06 25.68 -8.58
CA LEU A 334 -3.42 25.40 -9.09
C LEU A 334 -4.52 26.08 -8.29
N GLY A 335 -4.19 26.95 -7.31
CA GLY A 335 -5.17 27.59 -6.45
C GLY A 335 -5.87 26.63 -5.46
N ALA A 336 -5.31 25.46 -5.23
CA ALA A 336 -5.89 24.40 -4.41
C ALA A 336 -5.06 24.08 -3.15
N ALA A 337 -4.25 25.02 -2.66
CA ALA A 337 -3.35 24.80 -1.51
C ALA A 337 -4.06 24.20 -0.28
N GLY A 338 -5.27 24.64 0.03
CA GLY A 338 -6.07 24.14 1.15
C GLY A 338 -6.60 22.70 0.96
N ARG A 339 -6.44 22.12 -0.22
CA ARG A 339 -6.89 20.76 -0.51
C ARG A 339 -5.82 19.67 -0.29
N LEU A 340 -4.58 20.05 -0.03
CA LEU A 340 -3.54 19.12 0.41
C LEU A 340 -3.23 19.38 1.88
N ARG A 341 -3.66 18.49 2.75
CA ARG A 341 -3.36 18.54 4.19
C ARG A 341 -2.29 17.53 4.55
N LEU A 342 -1.21 18.01 5.14
CA LEU A 342 -0.15 17.21 5.74
C LEU A 342 -0.21 17.44 7.26
N GLY A 343 -0.40 16.38 8.04
CA GLY A 343 -0.68 16.59 9.45
C GLY A 343 -0.43 15.40 10.36
N LEU A 344 -0.76 15.63 11.61
CA LEU A 344 -0.75 14.64 12.67
C LEU A 344 -2.16 14.55 13.25
N ARG A 345 -2.67 13.34 13.43
CA ARG A 345 -3.83 13.05 14.25
C ARG A 345 -3.38 12.81 15.68
N ARG A 346 -4.06 13.39 16.63
CA ARG A 346 -3.78 13.19 18.06
C ARG A 346 -4.37 11.86 18.51
N GLU A 347 -3.73 11.26 19.51
CA GLU A 347 -4.28 10.09 20.16
C GLU A 347 -5.65 10.43 20.80
N GLY A 348 -6.64 9.56 20.58
CA GLY A 348 -8.01 9.80 21.03
C GLY A 348 -8.82 10.84 20.24
N GLU A 349 -8.25 11.46 19.21
CA GLU A 349 -8.99 12.37 18.33
C GLU A 349 -10.01 11.58 17.49
N SER A 350 -11.29 12.02 17.50
CA SER A 350 -12.33 11.35 16.70
C SER A 350 -12.05 11.46 15.19
N ILE A 351 -12.58 10.52 14.43
CA ILE A 351 -12.48 10.52 12.96
C ILE A 351 -13.02 11.84 12.37
N GLU A 352 -14.18 12.32 12.85
CA GLU A 352 -14.79 13.54 12.34
C GLU A 352 -13.92 14.79 12.59
N ALA A 353 -13.19 14.82 13.71
CA ALA A 353 -12.26 15.91 14.00
C ALA A 353 -10.96 15.79 13.21
N ALA A 354 -10.45 14.58 13.07
CA ALA A 354 -9.18 14.28 12.44
C ALA A 354 -9.20 14.46 10.93
N TYR A 355 -10.27 14.02 10.25
CA TYR A 355 -10.34 13.99 8.79
C TYR A 355 -11.17 15.15 8.25
N SER A 356 -10.52 16.21 7.76
CA SER A 356 -11.20 17.40 7.24
C SER A 356 -11.98 17.11 5.95
N ASN A 357 -11.57 16.10 5.18
CA ASN A 357 -12.24 15.68 3.94
C ASN A 357 -13.60 14.99 4.18
N LEU A 358 -13.93 14.65 5.41
CA LEU A 358 -15.25 14.14 5.79
C LEU A 358 -16.31 15.25 5.93
N ARG A 359 -15.91 16.53 5.96
CA ARG A 359 -16.80 17.69 6.05
C ARG A 359 -17.19 18.22 4.67
#